data_769e90df1cb4f8c803823adda67f1490
#
_entry.id   769e90df1cb4f8c803823adda67f1490
#
_cell.length_a   1.000
_cell.length_b   1.000
_cell.length_c   1.000
_cell.angle_alpha   90.00
_cell.angle_beta   90.00
_cell.angle_gamma   90.00
#
_symmetry.space_group_name_H-M   'P 1'
#
loop_
_entity.id
_entity.type
_entity.pdbx_description
1 polymer ?
#
loop_
_entity_poly.entity_id
_entity_poly.type
_entity_poly.pdbx_seq_one_letter_code
_entity_poly.pdbx_strand_id
1 'polypeptide(L)'
;MCEEQHVDTYTFLAVVNFTINGYRDFDDASRLSMPTLLQYLKASHAYYIDFQLPFIRKELAEALDENDNLARLIMKLYDEYARSITTHMRHEERVVYPYVEALLEGKPVGGFEIDMYSKHHSQESTKLRELKSIIIKYLPSDGLHNNQLSATLYDIYNNEEWLALHAQ
;
A
#
# COMPACT_ATOMS: atom_id res chain seq x y z
N MET A 1 -7.93 7.15 24.65
CA MET A 1 -7.56 6.32 23.47
C MET A 1 -6.18 6.67 22.95
N CYS A 2 -5.89 7.88 22.42
CA CYS A 2 -4.53 8.23 21.94
C CYS A 2 -3.48 8.16 23.06
N GLU A 3 -3.77 8.69 24.24
CA GLU A 3 -2.86 8.65 25.40
C GLU A 3 -2.53 7.22 25.85
N GLU A 4 -3.52 6.33 25.89
CA GLU A 4 -3.34 4.92 26.26
C GLU A 4 -2.49 4.14 25.26
N GLN A 5 -2.49 4.58 24.01
CA GLN A 5 -1.72 3.97 22.90
C GLN A 5 -0.39 4.68 22.64
N HIS A 6 -0.05 5.71 23.43
CA HIS A 6 1.13 6.56 23.23
C HIS A 6 1.19 7.19 21.83
N VAL A 7 0.02 7.57 21.27
CA VAL A 7 -0.14 8.19 19.96
C VAL A 7 -0.34 9.69 20.14
N ASP A 8 0.43 10.49 19.42
CA ASP A 8 0.24 11.94 19.36
C ASP A 8 -1.09 12.29 18.67
N THR A 9 -1.96 13.00 19.39
CA THR A 9 -3.33 13.28 18.92
C THR A 9 -3.35 14.17 17.68
N TYR A 10 -2.45 15.16 17.59
CA TYR A 10 -2.37 16.03 16.42
C TYR A 10 -1.97 15.24 15.18
N THR A 11 -0.94 14.42 15.28
CA THR A 11 -0.47 13.55 14.20
C THR A 11 -1.54 12.54 13.79
N PHE A 12 -2.22 11.93 14.76
CA PHE A 12 -3.34 11.01 14.47
C PHE A 12 -4.43 11.69 13.64
N LEU A 13 -4.88 12.88 14.05
CA LEU A 13 -5.91 13.63 13.31
C LEU A 13 -5.42 14.07 11.93
N ALA A 14 -4.15 14.47 11.79
CA ALA A 14 -3.54 14.82 10.51
C ALA A 14 -3.55 13.61 9.55
N VAL A 15 -3.17 12.42 10.02
CA VAL A 15 -3.21 11.17 9.23
C VAL A 15 -4.64 10.80 8.84
N VAL A 16 -5.61 10.89 9.76
CA VAL A 16 -7.03 10.62 9.47
C VAL A 16 -7.56 11.58 8.41
N ASN A 17 -7.32 12.89 8.54
CA ASN A 17 -7.74 13.88 7.57
C ASN A 17 -7.09 13.64 6.20
N PHE A 18 -5.80 13.33 6.17
CA PHE A 18 -5.09 12.98 4.94
C PHE A 18 -5.69 11.76 4.26
N THR A 19 -5.97 10.70 5.01
CA THR A 19 -6.57 9.45 4.49
C THR A 19 -7.97 9.68 3.92
N ILE A 20 -8.79 10.53 4.56
CA ILE A 20 -10.16 10.80 4.13
C ILE A 20 -10.20 11.76 2.93
N ASN A 21 -9.38 12.80 2.95
CA ASN A 21 -9.47 13.91 1.99
C ASN A 21 -8.48 13.77 0.81
N GLY A 22 -7.48 12.89 0.92
CA GLY A 22 -6.46 12.68 -0.12
C GLY A 22 -5.47 13.85 -0.30
N TYR A 23 -5.47 14.83 0.60
CA TYR A 23 -4.54 15.96 0.56
C TYR A 23 -4.08 16.34 1.97
N ARG A 24 -2.93 17.00 2.02
CA ARG A 24 -2.33 17.44 3.29
C ARG A 24 -3.08 18.67 3.82
N ASP A 25 -3.80 18.48 4.90
CA ASP A 25 -4.54 19.53 5.60
C ASP A 25 -3.95 19.69 7.02
N PHE A 26 -2.73 20.20 7.07
CA PHE A 26 -2.08 20.60 8.33
C PHE A 26 -1.19 21.82 8.09
N ASP A 27 -1.32 22.81 8.98
CA ASP A 27 -0.68 24.11 8.85
C ASP A 27 0.84 24.06 9.00
N ASP A 28 1.35 23.06 9.75
CA ASP A 28 2.77 22.97 10.10
C ASP A 28 3.23 21.51 10.24
N ALA A 29 4.00 21.04 9.26
CA ALA A 29 4.58 19.70 9.27
C ALA A 29 5.56 19.46 10.45
N SER A 30 6.15 20.51 11.00
CA SER A 30 7.09 20.40 12.14
C SER A 30 6.40 19.95 13.44
N ARG A 31 5.08 20.05 13.51
CA ARG A 31 4.27 19.59 14.65
C ARG A 31 3.95 18.09 14.62
N LEU A 32 4.22 17.43 13.51
CA LEU A 32 3.97 16.00 13.39
C LEU A 32 4.97 15.19 14.23
N SER A 33 4.44 14.25 15.00
CA SER A 33 5.24 13.29 15.76
C SER A 33 5.75 12.19 14.84
N MET A 34 7.03 12.22 14.51
CA MET A 34 7.64 11.19 13.68
C MET A 34 7.51 9.76 14.28
N PRO A 35 7.65 9.55 15.60
CA PRO A 35 7.39 8.25 16.19
C PRO A 35 5.96 7.75 15.95
N THR A 36 4.96 8.64 16.04
CA THR A 36 3.55 8.29 15.76
C THR A 36 3.35 7.96 14.28
N LEU A 37 3.98 8.70 13.36
CA LEU A 37 3.93 8.38 11.92
C LEU A 37 4.56 7.02 11.62
N LEU A 38 5.73 6.72 12.19
CA LEU A 38 6.37 5.40 12.02
C LEU A 38 5.51 4.26 12.58
N GLN A 39 4.85 4.49 13.72
CA GLN A 39 3.91 3.51 14.28
C GLN A 39 2.74 3.25 13.33
N TYR A 40 2.15 4.32 12.77
CA TYR A 40 1.09 4.21 11.76
C TYR A 40 1.57 3.45 10.52
N LEU A 41 2.73 3.80 9.95
CA LEU A 41 3.28 3.15 8.76
C LEU A 41 3.53 1.66 8.99
N LYS A 42 4.12 1.28 10.13
CA LYS A 42 4.34 -0.13 10.51
C LYS A 42 3.01 -0.89 10.63
N ALA A 43 1.99 -0.29 11.24
CA ALA A 43 0.68 -0.90 11.38
C ALA A 43 -0.03 -1.04 10.01
N SER A 44 0.09 -0.03 9.14
CA SER A 44 -0.49 -0.08 7.79
C SER A 44 0.21 -1.11 6.89
N HIS A 45 1.53 -1.29 6.99
CA HIS A 45 2.25 -2.37 6.31
C HIS A 45 1.77 -3.76 6.76
N ALA A 46 1.65 -3.98 8.08
CA ALA A 46 1.15 -5.24 8.62
C ALA A 46 -0.27 -5.54 8.09
N TYR A 47 -1.18 -4.55 8.14
CA TYR A 47 -2.52 -4.69 7.58
C TYR A 47 -2.49 -5.06 6.10
N TYR A 48 -1.65 -4.38 5.31
CA TYR A 48 -1.57 -4.59 3.87
C TYR A 48 -1.02 -5.97 3.51
N ILE A 49 0.10 -6.35 4.12
CA ILE A 49 0.80 -7.61 3.83
C ILE A 49 0.03 -8.81 4.37
N ASP A 50 -0.47 -8.72 5.60
CA ASP A 50 -1.00 -9.89 6.31
C ASP A 50 -2.51 -10.08 6.08
N PHE A 51 -3.22 -9.03 5.63
CA PHE A 51 -4.66 -9.09 5.38
C PHE A 51 -5.02 -8.72 3.94
N GLN A 52 -4.70 -7.53 3.47
CA GLN A 52 -5.24 -6.98 2.23
C GLN A 52 -4.75 -7.75 0.98
N LEU A 53 -3.45 -8.02 0.88
CA LEU A 53 -2.91 -8.79 -0.25
C LEU A 53 -3.46 -10.22 -0.30
N PRO A 54 -3.49 -11.00 0.79
CA PRO A 54 -4.12 -12.32 0.80
C PRO A 54 -5.61 -12.29 0.49
N PHE A 55 -6.32 -11.28 0.98
CA PHE A 55 -7.76 -11.11 0.72
C PHE A 55 -8.04 -10.93 -0.78
N ILE A 56 -7.40 -9.96 -1.43
CA ILE A 56 -7.59 -9.74 -2.89
C ILE A 56 -7.17 -10.97 -3.70
N ARG A 57 -6.09 -11.64 -3.31
CA ARG A 57 -5.68 -12.88 -3.97
C ARG A 57 -6.77 -13.94 -3.94
N LYS A 58 -7.39 -14.11 -2.78
CA LYS A 58 -8.50 -15.06 -2.59
C LYS A 58 -9.69 -14.68 -3.46
N GLU A 59 -10.10 -13.40 -3.41
CA GLU A 59 -11.22 -12.89 -4.20
C GLU A 59 -10.99 -13.07 -5.73
N LEU A 60 -9.77 -12.82 -6.21
CA LEU A 60 -9.38 -13.09 -7.60
C LEU A 60 -9.49 -14.58 -7.95
N ALA A 61 -9.00 -15.47 -7.08
CA ALA A 61 -9.05 -16.90 -7.31
C ALA A 61 -10.49 -17.45 -7.34
N GLU A 62 -11.39 -16.86 -6.54
CA GLU A 62 -12.81 -17.24 -6.53
C GLU A 62 -13.59 -16.67 -7.74
N ALA A 63 -13.12 -15.52 -8.27
CA ALA A 63 -13.78 -14.84 -9.39
C ALA A 63 -13.37 -15.37 -10.78
N LEU A 64 -12.23 -16.06 -10.88
CA LEU A 64 -11.61 -16.48 -12.14
C LEU A 64 -11.68 -17.99 -12.31
N ASP A 65 -11.92 -18.47 -13.56
CA ASP A 65 -11.84 -19.89 -13.87
C ASP A 65 -10.37 -20.35 -13.96
N GLU A 66 -9.95 -21.23 -13.07
CA GLU A 66 -8.59 -21.77 -13.02
C GLU A 66 -8.14 -22.49 -14.30
N ASN A 67 -9.10 -22.96 -15.12
CA ASN A 67 -8.83 -23.62 -16.41
C ASN A 67 -8.55 -22.63 -17.54
N ASP A 68 -8.88 -21.35 -17.36
CA ASP A 68 -8.59 -20.31 -18.33
C ASP A 68 -7.12 -19.87 -18.28
N ASN A 69 -6.48 -19.80 -19.43
CA ASN A 69 -5.09 -19.32 -19.56
C ASN A 69 -4.92 -17.87 -19.10
N LEU A 70 -5.92 -17.04 -19.34
CA LEU A 70 -5.90 -15.64 -18.95
C LEU A 70 -6.06 -15.50 -17.43
N ALA A 71 -6.96 -16.28 -16.80
CA ALA A 71 -7.10 -16.33 -15.36
C ALA A 71 -5.75 -16.68 -14.68
N ARG A 72 -5.05 -17.69 -15.23
CA ARG A 72 -3.71 -18.05 -14.75
C ARG A 72 -2.68 -16.92 -14.91
N LEU A 73 -2.75 -16.19 -16.01
CA LEU A 73 -1.87 -15.01 -16.21
C LEU A 73 -2.18 -13.92 -15.21
N ILE A 74 -3.44 -13.58 -14.97
CA ILE A 74 -3.88 -12.59 -13.99
C ILE A 74 -3.36 -12.96 -12.59
N MET A 75 -3.57 -14.21 -12.17
CA MET A 75 -3.10 -14.70 -10.87
C MET A 75 -1.58 -14.62 -10.73
N LYS A 76 -0.84 -14.97 -11.79
CA LYS A 76 0.63 -14.85 -11.80
C LYS A 76 1.08 -13.40 -11.66
N LEU A 77 0.50 -12.47 -12.40
CA LEU A 77 0.81 -11.05 -12.34
C LEU A 77 0.48 -10.47 -10.96
N TYR A 78 -0.64 -10.88 -10.37
CA TYR A 78 -0.97 -10.50 -9.00
C TYR A 78 0.06 -11.02 -7.99
N ASP A 79 0.47 -12.28 -8.08
CA ASP A 79 1.47 -12.87 -7.19
C ASP A 79 2.85 -12.19 -7.33
N GLU A 80 3.21 -11.76 -8.54
CA GLU A 80 4.43 -10.96 -8.79
C GLU A 80 4.33 -9.57 -8.15
N TYR A 81 3.20 -8.90 -8.31
CA TYR A 81 2.91 -7.63 -7.64
C TYR A 81 2.97 -7.76 -6.12
N ALA A 82 2.24 -8.72 -5.54
CA ALA A 82 2.18 -8.94 -4.10
C ALA A 82 3.57 -9.23 -3.49
N ARG A 83 4.41 -10.00 -4.19
CA ARG A 83 5.79 -10.25 -3.78
C ARG A 83 6.64 -8.99 -3.82
N SER A 84 6.51 -8.20 -4.88
CA SER A 84 7.26 -6.95 -5.06
C SER A 84 6.96 -5.96 -3.96
N ILE A 85 5.67 -5.66 -3.72
CA ILE A 85 5.25 -4.70 -2.68
C ILE A 85 5.61 -5.19 -1.27
N THR A 86 5.45 -6.48 -0.98
CA THR A 86 5.86 -7.07 0.30
C THR A 86 7.37 -6.89 0.53
N THR A 87 8.19 -7.13 -0.49
CA THR A 87 9.64 -6.96 -0.41
C THR A 87 10.00 -5.50 -0.14
N HIS A 88 9.32 -4.57 -0.81
CA HIS A 88 9.49 -3.13 -0.63
C HIS A 88 9.15 -2.70 0.81
N MET A 89 7.95 -3.01 1.30
CA MET A 89 7.50 -2.65 2.64
C MET A 89 8.40 -3.26 3.73
N ARG A 90 8.82 -4.52 3.57
CA ARG A 90 9.76 -5.17 4.51
C ARG A 90 11.17 -4.55 4.46
N HIS A 91 11.58 -3.99 3.33
CA HIS A 91 12.82 -3.25 3.25
C HIS A 91 12.73 -1.92 4.00
N GLU A 92 11.63 -1.18 3.88
CA GLU A 92 11.38 0.03 4.67
C GLU A 92 11.44 -0.24 6.17
N GLU A 93 10.76 -1.29 6.64
CA GLU A 93 10.79 -1.67 8.05
C GLU A 93 12.18 -2.03 8.57
N ARG A 94 13.03 -2.62 7.73
CA ARG A 94 14.37 -3.09 8.15
C ARG A 94 15.46 -2.04 7.99
N VAL A 95 15.30 -1.10 7.09
CA VAL A 95 16.36 -0.15 6.71
C VAL A 95 15.94 1.29 6.93
N VAL A 96 14.79 1.71 6.36
CA VAL A 96 14.38 3.11 6.38
C VAL A 96 13.94 3.55 7.76
N TYR A 97 13.04 2.80 8.39
CA TYR A 97 12.50 3.18 9.70
C TYR A 97 13.57 3.22 10.79
N PRO A 98 14.47 2.23 10.92
CA PRO A 98 15.59 2.30 11.86
C PRO A 98 16.55 3.47 11.57
N TYR A 99 16.76 3.83 10.30
CA TYR A 99 17.54 5.01 9.94
C TYR A 99 16.88 6.30 10.43
N VAL A 100 15.56 6.45 10.20
CA VAL A 100 14.81 7.61 10.70
C VAL A 100 14.81 7.66 12.23
N GLU A 101 14.62 6.53 12.92
CA GLU A 101 14.66 6.42 14.37
C GLU A 101 16.05 6.86 14.92
N ALA A 102 17.13 6.42 14.27
CA ALA A 102 18.49 6.82 14.67
C ALA A 102 18.75 8.32 14.47
N LEU A 103 18.23 8.93 13.39
CA LEU A 103 18.30 10.38 13.18
C LEU A 103 17.57 11.15 14.28
N LEU A 104 16.39 10.70 14.68
CA LEU A 104 15.60 11.32 15.75
C LEU A 104 16.34 11.27 17.11
N GLU A 105 17.13 10.22 17.34
CA GLU A 105 17.96 10.06 18.53
C GLU A 105 19.29 10.81 18.45
N GLY A 106 19.57 11.53 17.36
CA GLY A 106 20.83 12.24 17.13
C GLY A 106 22.04 11.31 16.96
N LYS A 107 21.81 10.05 16.60
CA LYS A 107 22.90 9.08 16.35
C LYS A 107 23.52 9.30 14.97
N PRO A 108 24.85 9.09 14.82
CA PRO A 108 25.47 9.16 13.50
C PRO A 108 24.93 8.03 12.62
N VAL A 109 24.39 8.39 11.47
CA VAL A 109 23.88 7.45 10.45
C VAL A 109 24.74 7.53 9.21
N GLY A 110 25.20 6.38 8.70
CA GLY A 110 26.03 6.33 7.49
C GLY A 110 25.16 6.24 6.24
N GLY A 111 25.56 7.00 5.20
CA GLY A 111 25.35 6.80 3.76
C GLY A 111 24.00 6.25 3.24
N PHE A 112 22.87 6.62 3.81
CA PHE A 112 21.57 6.27 3.24
C PHE A 112 21.11 7.40 2.28
N GLU A 113 20.90 7.05 1.01
CA GLU A 113 20.40 7.99 0.01
C GLU A 113 18.87 7.87 -0.10
N ILE A 114 18.14 8.78 0.55
CA ILE A 114 16.67 8.88 0.50
C ILE A 114 16.16 9.01 -0.96
N ASP A 115 16.91 9.66 -1.84
CA ASP A 115 16.53 9.89 -3.24
C ASP A 115 16.37 8.58 -4.05
N MET A 116 17.01 7.51 -3.66
CA MET A 116 16.81 6.20 -4.32
C MET A 116 15.44 5.59 -3.98
N TYR A 117 14.85 5.99 -2.86
CA TYR A 117 13.58 5.43 -2.37
C TYR A 117 12.37 5.94 -3.14
N SER A 118 12.32 7.22 -3.49
CA SER A 118 11.18 7.83 -4.21
C SER A 118 10.93 7.18 -5.58
N LYS A 119 11.97 6.58 -6.19
CA LYS A 119 11.87 5.90 -7.49
C LYS A 119 11.19 4.53 -7.42
N HIS A 120 11.27 3.84 -6.27
CA HIS A 120 10.67 2.50 -6.12
C HIS A 120 9.15 2.55 -6.00
N HIS A 121 8.60 3.54 -5.29
CA HIS A 121 7.15 3.72 -5.15
C HIS A 121 6.41 3.86 -6.50
N SER A 122 7.01 4.53 -7.47
CA SER A 122 6.41 4.70 -8.80
C SER A 122 6.29 3.40 -9.60
N GLN A 123 7.16 2.43 -9.36
CA GLN A 123 7.15 1.14 -10.06
C GLN A 123 6.02 0.23 -9.56
N GLU A 124 5.76 0.21 -8.25
CA GLU A 124 4.70 -0.62 -7.66
C GLU A 124 3.30 -0.17 -8.10
N SER A 125 3.05 1.13 -8.13
CA SER A 125 1.80 1.71 -8.65
C SER A 125 1.59 1.36 -10.13
N THR A 126 2.67 1.30 -10.93
CA THR A 126 2.60 0.94 -12.35
C THR A 126 2.18 -0.51 -12.54
N LYS A 127 2.74 -1.46 -11.78
CA LYS A 127 2.38 -2.89 -11.87
C LYS A 127 0.91 -3.13 -11.54
N LEU A 128 0.40 -2.48 -10.50
CA LEU A 128 -1.01 -2.60 -10.10
C LEU A 128 -1.94 -2.02 -11.17
N ARG A 129 -1.56 -0.90 -11.79
CA ARG A 129 -2.29 -0.29 -12.90
C ARG A 129 -2.31 -1.17 -14.14
N GLU A 130 -1.20 -1.81 -14.49
CA GLU A 130 -1.12 -2.75 -15.59
C GLU A 130 -2.01 -3.97 -15.36
N LEU A 131 -1.94 -4.57 -14.17
CA LEU A 131 -2.81 -5.69 -13.77
C LEU A 131 -4.29 -5.32 -13.92
N LYS A 132 -4.70 -4.19 -13.38
CA LYS A 132 -6.06 -3.66 -13.49
C LYS A 132 -6.50 -3.48 -14.93
N SER A 133 -5.64 -2.93 -15.78
CA SER A 133 -5.92 -2.73 -17.21
C SER A 133 -6.10 -4.06 -17.94
N ILE A 134 -5.35 -5.10 -17.59
CA ILE A 134 -5.50 -6.44 -18.15
C ILE A 134 -6.85 -7.03 -17.72
N ILE A 135 -7.20 -6.97 -16.45
CA ILE A 135 -8.49 -7.50 -15.96
C ILE A 135 -9.65 -6.81 -16.68
N ILE A 136 -9.65 -5.48 -16.77
CA ILE A 136 -10.73 -4.71 -17.42
C ILE A 136 -10.85 -5.05 -18.91
N LYS A 137 -9.72 -5.14 -19.62
CA LYS A 137 -9.70 -5.40 -21.05
C LYS A 137 -10.26 -6.78 -21.42
N TYR A 138 -10.09 -7.73 -20.52
CA TYR A 138 -10.47 -9.14 -20.76
C TYR A 138 -11.68 -9.59 -19.95
N LEU A 139 -12.38 -8.65 -19.30
CA LEU A 139 -13.71 -8.94 -18.76
C LEU A 139 -14.63 -9.40 -19.90
N PRO A 140 -15.42 -10.49 -19.71
CA PRO A 140 -16.36 -10.94 -20.71
C PRO A 140 -17.33 -9.83 -21.09
N SER A 141 -17.44 -9.54 -22.39
CA SER A 141 -18.36 -8.51 -22.92
C SER A 141 -19.77 -9.04 -23.19
N ASP A 142 -20.05 -10.30 -22.85
CA ASP A 142 -21.26 -11.02 -23.16
C ASP A 142 -22.45 -10.79 -22.20
N GLY A 143 -22.33 -9.77 -21.33
CA GLY A 143 -23.42 -9.37 -20.43
C GLY A 143 -23.59 -10.28 -19.20
N LEU A 144 -22.78 -11.31 -19.03
CA LEU A 144 -22.68 -12.06 -17.79
C LEU A 144 -21.86 -11.25 -16.79
N HIS A 145 -22.57 -10.49 -15.95
CA HIS A 145 -21.92 -9.73 -14.88
C HIS A 145 -21.29 -10.68 -13.87
N ASN A 146 -19.98 -10.78 -13.88
CA ASN A 146 -19.24 -11.38 -12.77
C ASN A 146 -19.14 -10.35 -11.63
N ASN A 147 -20.14 -10.35 -10.77
CA ASN A 147 -20.20 -9.44 -9.62
C ASN A 147 -18.99 -9.58 -8.69
N GLN A 148 -18.47 -10.80 -8.55
CA GLN A 148 -17.27 -11.08 -7.75
C GLN A 148 -16.05 -10.35 -8.34
N LEU A 149 -15.82 -10.50 -9.65
CA LEU A 149 -14.70 -9.84 -10.31
C LEU A 149 -14.83 -8.30 -10.28
N SER A 150 -16.06 -7.79 -10.39
CA SER A 150 -16.33 -6.34 -10.26
C SER A 150 -16.02 -5.83 -8.86
N ALA A 151 -16.40 -6.57 -7.82
CA ALA A 151 -16.05 -6.25 -6.43
C ALA A 151 -14.52 -6.28 -6.20
N THR A 152 -13.87 -7.32 -6.69
CA THR A 152 -12.41 -7.45 -6.59
C THR A 152 -11.67 -6.32 -7.33
N LEU A 153 -12.18 -5.88 -8.49
CA LEU A 153 -11.64 -4.70 -9.18
C LEU A 153 -11.78 -3.44 -8.34
N TYR A 154 -12.90 -3.24 -7.66
CA TYR A 154 -13.09 -2.12 -6.75
C TYR A 154 -12.05 -2.13 -5.62
N ASP A 155 -11.78 -3.30 -5.04
CA ASP A 155 -10.75 -3.46 -4.02
C ASP A 155 -9.33 -3.17 -4.56
N ILE A 156 -9.04 -3.58 -5.79
CA ILE A 156 -7.77 -3.25 -6.47
C ILE A 156 -7.66 -1.73 -6.70
N TYR A 157 -8.74 -1.03 -7.06
CA TYR A 157 -8.76 0.43 -7.18
C TYR A 157 -8.47 1.12 -5.85
N ASN A 158 -9.15 0.70 -4.78
CA ASN A 158 -8.93 1.24 -3.43
C ASN A 158 -7.47 1.03 -2.97
N ASN A 159 -6.88 -0.11 -3.32
CA ASN A 159 -5.47 -0.38 -3.03
C ASN A 159 -4.51 0.52 -3.81
N GLU A 160 -4.80 0.84 -5.06
CA GLU A 160 -4.00 1.79 -5.85
C GLU A 160 -4.02 3.18 -5.21
N GLU A 161 -5.20 3.66 -4.79
CA GLU A 161 -5.36 4.93 -4.10
C GLU A 161 -4.61 4.94 -2.75
N TRP A 162 -4.75 3.86 -1.97
CA TRP A 162 -4.05 3.72 -0.70
C TRP A 162 -2.53 3.75 -0.87
N LEU A 163 -1.98 3.02 -1.85
CA LEU A 163 -0.55 3.05 -2.17
C LEU A 163 -0.08 4.44 -2.61
N ALA A 164 -0.89 5.15 -3.39
CA ALA A 164 -0.57 6.51 -3.82
C ALA A 164 -0.51 7.49 -2.62
N LEU A 165 -1.39 7.33 -1.62
CA LEU A 165 -1.36 8.09 -0.38
C LEU A 165 -0.16 7.69 0.51
N HIS A 166 0.12 6.40 0.61
CA HIS A 166 1.24 5.87 1.38
C HIS A 166 2.61 6.41 0.90
N ALA A 167 2.74 6.65 -0.40
CA ALA A 167 3.97 7.17 -1.03
C ALA A 167 4.18 8.70 -0.89
N GLN A 168 3.23 9.44 -0.29
CA GLN A 168 3.29 10.90 -0.10
C GLN A 168 3.84 11.31 1.26
#